data_d6f5ed2c747e5a192b6cb23d9b8907e6
#
_entry.id   d6f5ed2c747e5a192b6cb23d9b8907e6
#
_cell.length_a   1.000
_cell.length_b   1.000
_cell.length_c   1.000
_cell.angle_alpha   90.00
_cell.angle_beta   90.00
_cell.angle_gamma   90.00
#
_symmetry.space_group_name_H-M   'P 1'
#
loop_
_entity.id
_entity.type
_entity.pdbx_description
1 polymer ?
#
loop_
_entity_poly.entity_id
_entity_poly.type
_entity_poly.pdbx_seq_one_letter_code
_entity_poly.pdbx_strand_id
1 'polypeptide(L)'
;DIQALAVSPIDSYECEEYVQQAKEKGISVYACDTPIEDADVPYIGIDNEKLGYELGEQLARALDHKGKIGVIAGDFNQAGHRMRVNGFEKYMEKEPGITIEMVRNGYSNMQVSQKDVDEILKKYPDLDGIMTTSAVTALGLAEATEGREISIVSVDAQEDALKAVQDGRIVALGA
;
A
#
# COMPACT_ATOMS: atom_id res chain seq x y z
N ASP A 1 11.30 31.89 13.50
CA ASP A 1 12.38 30.95 13.77
C ASP A 1 11.74 29.62 14.20
N ILE A 2 12.09 28.54 13.51
CA ILE A 2 11.66 27.18 13.84
C ILE A 2 12.87 26.39 14.36
N GLN A 3 12.63 25.48 15.30
CA GLN A 3 13.64 24.63 15.90
C GLN A 3 13.52 23.16 15.46
N ALA A 4 12.35 22.77 14.96
CA ALA A 4 12.10 21.41 14.50
C ALA A 4 11.14 21.38 13.31
N LEU A 5 11.29 20.37 12.47
CA LEU A 5 10.43 20.04 11.34
C LEU A 5 9.94 18.60 11.48
N ALA A 6 8.64 18.38 11.32
CA ALA A 6 8.05 17.07 11.08
C ALA A 6 7.67 17.01 9.59
N VAL A 7 8.15 16.01 8.87
CA VAL A 7 8.02 15.88 7.42
C VAL A 7 7.42 14.53 7.08
N SER A 8 6.37 14.52 6.24
CA SER A 8 5.87 13.33 5.55
C SER A 8 6.18 13.50 4.06
N PRO A 9 7.24 12.88 3.54
CA PRO A 9 7.67 13.11 2.16
C PRO A 9 6.75 12.43 1.16
N ILE A 10 6.43 13.12 0.08
CA ILE A 10 5.79 12.52 -1.10
C ILE A 10 6.83 11.77 -1.94
N ASP A 11 8.03 12.34 -2.06
CA ASP A 11 9.21 11.66 -2.62
C ASP A 11 10.25 11.48 -1.51
N SER A 12 10.52 10.22 -1.18
CA SER A 12 11.42 9.88 -0.08
C SER A 12 12.89 10.08 -0.41
N TYR A 13 13.25 10.16 -1.70
CA TYR A 13 14.63 10.36 -2.15
C TYR A 13 15.01 11.84 -2.26
N GLU A 14 14.08 12.69 -2.70
CA GLU A 14 14.34 14.12 -2.89
C GLU A 14 14.52 14.89 -1.58
N CYS A 15 14.13 14.30 -0.45
CA CYS A 15 14.17 14.98 0.85
C CYS A 15 15.55 15.07 1.49
N GLU A 16 16.53 14.26 1.09
CA GLU A 16 17.86 14.19 1.74
C GLU A 16 18.56 15.55 1.78
N GLU A 17 18.60 16.26 0.64
CA GLU A 17 19.25 17.57 0.56
C GLU A 17 18.61 18.59 1.51
N TYR A 18 17.28 18.62 1.59
CA TYR A 18 16.55 19.54 2.48
C TYR A 18 16.74 19.20 3.95
N VAL A 19 16.84 17.91 4.28
CA VAL A 19 17.19 17.45 5.64
C VAL A 19 18.57 17.95 6.03
N GLN A 20 19.57 17.83 5.14
CA GLN A 20 20.92 18.29 5.39
C GLN A 20 20.96 19.82 5.59
N GLN A 21 20.30 20.58 4.74
CA GLN A 21 20.20 22.04 4.88
C GLN A 21 19.53 22.48 6.21
N ALA A 22 18.51 21.73 6.66
CA ALA A 22 17.88 22.00 7.94
C ALA A 22 18.81 21.71 9.12
N LYS A 23 19.51 20.58 9.10
CA LYS A 23 20.51 20.21 10.11
C LYS A 23 21.64 21.24 10.23
N GLU A 24 22.14 21.74 9.10
CA GLU A 24 23.18 22.80 9.07
C GLU A 24 22.72 24.11 9.71
N LYS A 25 21.42 24.38 9.72
CA LYS A 25 20.80 25.52 10.41
C LYS A 25 20.41 25.22 11.86
N GLY A 26 20.77 24.06 12.39
CA GLY A 26 20.43 23.64 13.76
C GLY A 26 18.95 23.29 13.96
N ILE A 27 18.24 22.95 12.87
CA ILE A 27 16.84 22.54 12.91
C ILE A 27 16.77 21.01 13.00
N SER A 28 16.09 20.48 14.02
CA SER A 28 15.84 19.05 14.16
C SER A 28 14.81 18.59 13.13
N VAL A 29 15.04 17.46 12.45
CA VAL A 29 14.11 16.90 11.46
C VAL A 29 13.62 15.54 11.92
N TYR A 30 12.34 15.29 11.77
CA TYR A 30 11.66 14.03 12.05
C TYR A 30 10.84 13.61 10.83
N ALA A 31 11.01 12.36 10.40
CA ALA A 31 10.14 11.76 9.40
C ALA A 31 8.87 11.25 10.07
N CYS A 32 7.70 11.60 9.55
CA CYS A 32 6.41 11.19 10.06
C CYS A 32 5.63 10.45 8.98
N ASP A 33 4.95 9.34 9.33
CA ASP A 33 4.15 8.52 8.43
C ASP A 33 4.97 7.84 7.32
N THR A 34 5.73 8.58 6.55
CA THR A 34 6.60 8.07 5.48
C THR A 34 8.08 8.29 5.84
N PRO A 35 8.93 7.25 5.79
CA PRO A 35 10.38 7.40 6.01
C PRO A 35 11.04 8.28 4.94
N ILE A 36 12.11 8.96 5.30
CA ILE A 36 13.01 9.64 4.36
C ILE A 36 14.17 8.68 4.08
N GLU A 37 14.35 8.32 2.82
CA GLU A 37 15.45 7.45 2.39
C GLU A 37 16.80 8.17 2.56
N ASP A 38 17.84 7.40 2.86
CA ASP A 38 19.23 7.84 2.96
C ASP A 38 19.50 9.00 3.96
N ALA A 39 18.50 9.37 4.77
CA ALA A 39 18.64 10.41 5.79
C ALA A 39 18.58 9.82 7.19
N ASP A 40 19.62 10.06 7.99
CA ASP A 40 19.66 9.70 9.41
C ASP A 40 18.77 10.67 10.23
N VAL A 41 17.48 10.41 10.21
CA VAL A 41 16.46 11.14 10.98
C VAL A 41 15.53 10.17 11.72
N PRO A 42 15.06 10.53 12.94
CA PRO A 42 14.07 9.71 13.62
C PRO A 42 12.79 9.57 12.78
N TYR A 43 12.28 8.35 12.68
CA TYR A 43 11.01 8.04 12.03
C TYR A 43 9.92 7.77 13.08
N ILE A 44 8.77 8.38 12.87
CA ILE A 44 7.58 8.21 13.69
C ILE A 44 6.44 7.76 12.78
N GLY A 45 6.08 6.49 12.86
CA GLY A 45 5.04 5.90 12.02
C GLY A 45 4.91 4.40 12.28
N ILE A 46 4.13 3.74 11.43
CA ILE A 46 3.93 2.30 11.49
C ILE A 46 5.10 1.56 10.84
N ASP A 47 5.28 0.31 11.20
CA ASP A 47 6.14 -0.62 10.48
C ASP A 47 5.45 -1.07 9.19
N ASN A 48 5.70 -0.33 8.10
CA ASN A 48 5.06 -0.57 6.81
C ASN A 48 5.38 -1.95 6.23
N GLU A 49 6.58 -2.49 6.48
CA GLU A 49 6.95 -3.80 5.98
C GLU A 49 6.19 -4.90 6.73
N LYS A 50 6.10 -4.79 8.04
CA LYS A 50 5.29 -5.70 8.87
C LYS A 50 3.82 -5.63 8.48
N LEU A 51 3.29 -4.42 8.24
CA LEU A 51 1.91 -4.23 7.81
C LEU A 51 1.64 -4.95 6.47
N GLY A 52 2.52 -4.79 5.49
CA GLY A 52 2.41 -5.49 4.20
C GLY A 52 2.43 -7.01 4.38
N TYR A 53 3.32 -7.52 5.23
CA TYR A 53 3.40 -8.94 5.56
C TYR A 53 2.10 -9.47 6.17
N GLU A 54 1.51 -8.75 7.12
CA GLU A 54 0.24 -9.12 7.75
C GLU A 54 -0.94 -9.10 6.75
N LEU A 55 -0.95 -8.15 5.81
CA LEU A 55 -1.93 -8.14 4.71
C LEU A 55 -1.77 -9.34 3.79
N GLY A 56 -0.53 -9.78 3.53
CA GLY A 56 -0.26 -11.02 2.80
C GLY A 56 -0.88 -12.23 3.49
N GLU A 57 -0.72 -12.33 4.81
CA GLU A 57 -1.34 -13.40 5.60
C GLU A 57 -2.88 -13.38 5.48
N GLN A 58 -3.50 -12.20 5.59
CA GLN A 58 -4.96 -12.09 5.48
C GLN A 58 -5.48 -12.48 4.09
N LEU A 59 -4.79 -12.04 3.02
CA LEU A 59 -5.18 -12.40 1.67
C LEU A 59 -5.01 -13.90 1.40
N ALA A 60 -3.89 -14.49 1.81
CA ALA A 60 -3.65 -15.92 1.65
C ALA A 60 -4.70 -16.77 2.37
N ARG A 61 -5.09 -16.39 3.59
CA ARG A 61 -6.18 -17.05 4.33
C ARG A 61 -7.52 -16.92 3.61
N ALA A 62 -7.84 -15.76 3.08
CA ALA A 62 -9.08 -15.52 2.33
C ALA A 62 -9.18 -16.37 1.06
N LEU A 63 -8.03 -16.68 0.45
CA LEU A 63 -7.90 -17.48 -0.76
C LEU A 63 -7.65 -18.98 -0.50
N ASP A 64 -7.74 -19.42 0.76
CA ASP A 64 -7.42 -20.80 1.14
C ASP A 64 -6.03 -21.25 0.63
N HIS A 65 -5.04 -20.33 0.71
CA HIS A 65 -3.64 -20.50 0.34
C HIS A 65 -3.38 -20.90 -1.12
N LYS A 66 -4.26 -20.51 -2.05
CA LYS A 66 -4.11 -20.78 -3.48
C LYS A 66 -4.78 -19.71 -4.32
N GLY A 67 -4.23 -19.45 -5.51
CA GLY A 67 -4.86 -18.55 -6.48
C GLY A 67 -3.87 -17.60 -7.15
N LYS A 68 -4.42 -16.70 -7.95
CA LYS A 68 -3.71 -15.68 -8.70
C LYS A 68 -4.05 -14.31 -8.15
N ILE A 69 -3.05 -13.52 -7.86
CA ILE A 69 -3.25 -12.22 -7.23
C ILE A 69 -2.56 -11.09 -8.00
N GLY A 70 -3.06 -9.89 -7.80
CA GLY A 70 -2.44 -8.65 -8.26
C GLY A 70 -2.07 -7.74 -7.10
N VAL A 71 -1.10 -6.85 -7.36
CA VAL A 71 -0.75 -5.75 -6.47
C VAL A 71 -0.97 -4.44 -7.20
N ILE A 72 -1.71 -3.52 -6.60
CA ILE A 72 -1.92 -2.15 -7.10
C ILE A 72 -1.47 -1.18 -6.01
N ALA A 73 -0.29 -0.64 -6.18
CA ALA A 73 0.36 0.22 -5.20
C ALA A 73 0.27 1.70 -5.57
N GLY A 74 0.47 2.56 -4.58
CA GLY A 74 0.76 3.95 -4.78
C GLY A 74 2.14 4.19 -5.41
N ASP A 75 2.57 5.45 -5.45
CA ASP A 75 3.85 5.81 -6.05
C ASP A 75 5.01 5.22 -5.24
N PHE A 76 5.89 4.47 -5.91
CA PHE A 76 7.07 3.87 -5.29
C PHE A 76 8.18 4.88 -4.92
N ASN A 77 8.09 6.12 -5.35
CA ASN A 77 8.93 7.19 -4.80
C ASN A 77 8.61 7.44 -3.32
N GLN A 78 7.41 7.09 -2.89
CA GLN A 78 7.01 7.12 -1.49
C GLN A 78 7.39 5.79 -0.80
N ALA A 79 8.34 5.85 0.14
CA ALA A 79 8.91 4.66 0.78
C ALA A 79 7.84 3.77 1.46
N GLY A 80 6.80 4.36 2.06
CA GLY A 80 5.74 3.62 2.72
C GLY A 80 5.03 2.63 1.79
N HIS A 81 4.70 3.03 0.55
CA HIS A 81 4.09 2.13 -0.44
C HIS A 81 5.03 0.99 -0.83
N ARG A 82 6.30 1.30 -1.06
CA ARG A 82 7.34 0.31 -1.39
C ARG A 82 7.51 -0.72 -0.29
N MET A 83 7.62 -0.27 0.95
CA MET A 83 7.80 -1.13 2.12
C MET A 83 6.60 -2.07 2.33
N ARG A 84 5.36 -1.57 2.14
CA ARG A 84 4.15 -2.41 2.20
C ARG A 84 4.17 -3.51 1.15
N VAL A 85 4.54 -3.18 -0.08
CA VAL A 85 4.66 -4.19 -1.16
C VAL A 85 5.76 -5.19 -0.85
N ASN A 86 6.95 -4.75 -0.42
CA ASN A 86 8.05 -5.64 -0.04
C ASN A 86 7.65 -6.62 1.08
N GLY A 87 6.95 -6.14 2.11
CA GLY A 87 6.45 -6.99 3.19
C GLY A 87 5.43 -8.02 2.70
N PHE A 88 4.52 -7.60 1.82
CA PHE A 88 3.54 -8.47 1.20
C PHE A 88 4.20 -9.58 0.36
N GLU A 89 5.15 -9.21 -0.51
CA GLU A 89 5.90 -10.17 -1.34
C GLU A 89 6.69 -11.17 -0.48
N LYS A 90 7.32 -10.72 0.62
CA LYS A 90 8.01 -11.61 1.58
C LYS A 90 7.07 -12.64 2.21
N TYR A 91 5.82 -12.29 2.45
CA TYR A 91 4.83 -13.27 2.89
C TYR A 91 4.50 -14.26 1.77
N MET A 92 4.25 -13.77 0.56
CA MET A 92 3.88 -14.60 -0.59
C MET A 92 4.96 -15.60 -1.00
N GLU A 93 6.24 -15.32 -0.74
CA GLU A 93 7.33 -16.28 -0.94
C GLU A 93 7.13 -17.61 -0.16
N LYS A 94 6.31 -17.60 0.88
CA LYS A 94 5.98 -18.76 1.73
C LYS A 94 4.71 -19.49 1.26
N GLU A 95 4.02 -18.96 0.27
CA GLU A 95 2.73 -19.43 -0.23
C GLU A 95 2.87 -20.00 -1.66
N PRO A 96 3.38 -21.23 -1.81
CA PRO A 96 3.64 -21.82 -3.13
C PRO A 96 2.37 -22.04 -3.96
N GLY A 97 1.19 -21.98 -3.34
CA GLY A 97 -0.10 -22.06 -4.02
C GLY A 97 -0.61 -20.74 -4.56
N ILE A 98 0.06 -19.60 -4.24
CA ILE A 98 -0.34 -18.27 -4.69
C ILE A 98 0.68 -17.72 -5.69
N THR A 99 0.21 -17.13 -6.78
CA THR A 99 1.05 -16.50 -7.81
C THR A 99 0.72 -15.02 -7.93
N ILE A 100 1.73 -14.15 -7.81
CA ILE A 100 1.59 -12.73 -8.12
C ILE A 100 1.70 -12.54 -9.64
N GLU A 101 0.57 -12.29 -10.31
CA GLU A 101 0.48 -12.12 -11.77
C GLU A 101 0.88 -10.72 -12.23
N MET A 102 0.72 -9.72 -11.36
CA MET A 102 1.06 -8.34 -11.68
C MET A 102 1.37 -7.51 -10.45
N VAL A 103 2.25 -6.53 -10.64
CA VAL A 103 2.46 -5.40 -9.74
C VAL A 103 2.34 -4.12 -10.55
N ARG A 104 1.45 -3.21 -10.14
CA ARG A 104 1.30 -1.87 -10.71
C ARG A 104 1.54 -0.83 -9.64
N ASN A 105 2.17 0.27 -10.00
CA ASN A 105 2.41 1.41 -9.12
C ASN A 105 1.86 2.72 -9.74
N GLY A 106 1.88 3.79 -8.96
CA GLY A 106 1.49 5.12 -9.41
C GLY A 106 0.05 5.54 -9.08
N TYR A 107 -0.65 4.77 -8.25
CA TYR A 107 -2.06 5.02 -7.89
C TYR A 107 -2.27 5.70 -6.53
N SER A 108 -1.30 6.49 -6.04
CA SER A 108 -1.31 7.06 -4.68
C SER A 108 -2.53 7.93 -4.36
N ASN A 109 -3.05 8.65 -5.34
CA ASN A 109 -4.11 9.64 -5.16
C ASN A 109 -5.25 9.50 -6.18
N MET A 110 -5.29 8.40 -6.91
CA MET A 110 -6.28 8.18 -7.95
C MET A 110 -7.25 7.08 -7.52
N GLN A 111 -8.52 7.41 -7.55
CA GLN A 111 -9.55 6.40 -7.58
C GLN A 111 -9.31 5.55 -8.83
N VAL A 112 -9.06 4.24 -8.63
CA VAL A 112 -8.97 3.32 -9.76
C VAL A 112 -10.31 3.34 -10.48
N SER A 113 -10.29 3.75 -11.74
CA SER A 113 -11.52 3.84 -12.51
C SER A 113 -12.02 2.46 -12.92
N GLN A 114 -13.31 2.34 -13.20
CA GLN A 114 -13.89 1.13 -13.78
C GLN A 114 -13.09 0.68 -15.02
N LYS A 115 -12.66 1.63 -15.86
CA LYS A 115 -11.86 1.34 -17.05
C LYS A 115 -10.52 0.68 -16.72
N ASP A 116 -9.83 1.15 -15.67
CA ASP A 116 -8.55 0.57 -15.25
C ASP A 116 -8.74 -0.88 -14.79
N VAL A 117 -9.81 -1.13 -14.02
CA VAL A 117 -10.16 -2.48 -13.55
C VAL A 117 -10.54 -3.37 -14.73
N ASP A 118 -11.34 -2.89 -15.66
CA ASP A 118 -11.73 -3.65 -16.85
C ASP A 118 -10.50 -4.02 -17.70
N GLU A 119 -9.52 -3.13 -17.85
CA GLU A 119 -8.25 -3.42 -18.54
C GLU A 119 -7.42 -4.46 -17.79
N ILE A 120 -7.34 -4.39 -16.46
CA ILE A 120 -6.67 -5.36 -15.62
C ILE A 120 -7.33 -6.73 -15.77
N LEU A 121 -8.63 -6.81 -15.59
CA LEU A 121 -9.38 -8.08 -15.62
C LEU A 121 -9.48 -8.67 -17.02
N LYS A 122 -9.38 -7.85 -18.08
CA LYS A 122 -9.24 -8.34 -19.45
C LYS A 122 -7.90 -9.03 -19.69
N LYS A 123 -6.83 -8.50 -19.09
CA LYS A 123 -5.48 -9.05 -19.20
C LYS A 123 -5.26 -10.24 -18.25
N TYR A 124 -5.86 -10.18 -17.08
CA TYR A 124 -5.75 -11.16 -16.00
C TYR A 124 -7.16 -11.60 -15.54
N PRO A 125 -7.87 -12.39 -16.35
CA PRO A 125 -9.27 -12.72 -16.09
C PRO A 125 -9.48 -13.62 -14.88
N ASP A 126 -8.43 -14.33 -14.44
CA ASP A 126 -8.45 -15.34 -13.39
C ASP A 126 -7.87 -14.80 -12.08
N LEU A 127 -7.90 -13.48 -11.84
CA LEU A 127 -7.47 -12.95 -10.55
C LEU A 127 -8.46 -13.31 -9.46
N ASP A 128 -7.96 -13.93 -8.40
CA ASP A 128 -8.70 -14.32 -7.20
C ASP A 128 -8.59 -13.27 -6.09
N GLY A 129 -7.50 -12.46 -6.11
CA GLY A 129 -7.28 -11.46 -5.09
C GLY A 129 -6.44 -10.27 -5.54
N ILE A 130 -6.60 -9.14 -4.85
CA ILE A 130 -5.82 -7.92 -5.08
C ILE A 130 -5.40 -7.31 -3.75
N MET A 131 -4.10 -7.03 -3.63
CA MET A 131 -3.56 -6.18 -2.57
C MET A 131 -3.41 -4.75 -3.08
N THR A 132 -3.82 -3.77 -2.28
CA THR A 132 -3.56 -2.38 -2.56
C THR A 132 -3.02 -1.63 -1.34
N THR A 133 -2.26 -0.58 -1.57
CA THR A 133 -1.57 0.20 -0.52
C THR A 133 -2.29 1.50 -0.16
N SER A 134 -3.57 1.64 -0.53
CA SER A 134 -4.38 2.84 -0.29
C SER A 134 -5.87 2.49 -0.23
N ALA A 135 -6.58 3.01 0.77
CA ALA A 135 -8.03 2.83 0.91
C ALA A 135 -8.81 3.38 -0.30
N VAL A 136 -8.38 4.49 -0.88
CA VAL A 136 -9.02 5.10 -2.06
C VAL A 136 -8.99 4.12 -3.24
N THR A 137 -7.85 3.47 -3.46
CA THR A 137 -7.69 2.44 -4.49
C THR A 137 -8.57 1.23 -4.21
N ALA A 138 -8.61 0.78 -2.94
CA ALA A 138 -9.42 -0.38 -2.54
C ALA A 138 -10.93 -0.14 -2.74
N LEU A 139 -11.41 1.06 -2.42
CA LEU A 139 -12.82 1.42 -2.60
C LEU A 139 -13.21 1.42 -4.08
N GLY A 140 -12.38 2.02 -4.94
CA GLY A 140 -12.60 1.98 -6.38
C GLY A 140 -12.59 0.55 -6.96
N LEU A 141 -11.68 -0.30 -6.47
CA LEU A 141 -11.64 -1.73 -6.83
C LEU A 141 -12.89 -2.45 -6.36
N ALA A 142 -13.30 -2.28 -5.11
CA ALA A 142 -14.47 -2.94 -4.55
C ALA A 142 -15.76 -2.58 -5.30
N GLU A 143 -15.87 -1.34 -5.76
CA GLU A 143 -16.98 -0.89 -6.62
C GLU A 143 -16.90 -1.52 -8.02
N ALA A 144 -15.74 -1.46 -8.65
CA ALA A 144 -15.54 -1.92 -10.01
C ALA A 144 -15.55 -3.46 -10.15
N THR A 145 -15.36 -4.18 -9.05
CA THR A 145 -15.41 -5.66 -9.01
C THR A 145 -16.70 -6.18 -8.39
N GLU A 146 -17.72 -5.34 -8.21
CA GLU A 146 -19.01 -5.77 -7.68
C GLU A 146 -19.59 -6.94 -8.49
N GLY A 147 -20.01 -7.99 -7.78
CA GLY A 147 -20.51 -9.22 -8.40
C GLY A 147 -19.43 -10.20 -8.89
N ARG A 148 -18.14 -9.92 -8.64
CA ARG A 148 -17.02 -10.84 -8.88
C ARG A 148 -16.47 -11.37 -7.55
N GLU A 149 -15.97 -12.59 -7.56
CA GLU A 149 -15.33 -13.21 -6.39
C GLU A 149 -13.84 -12.83 -6.34
N ILE A 150 -13.53 -11.56 -6.03
CA ILE A 150 -12.16 -11.07 -5.88
C ILE A 150 -11.97 -10.59 -4.44
N SER A 151 -11.02 -11.20 -3.73
CA SER A 151 -10.66 -10.82 -2.37
C SER A 151 -9.74 -9.60 -2.39
N ILE A 152 -10.10 -8.54 -1.66
CA ILE A 152 -9.31 -7.30 -1.61
C ILE A 152 -8.78 -7.09 -0.19
N VAL A 153 -7.47 -6.82 -0.06
CA VAL A 153 -6.85 -6.33 1.17
C VAL A 153 -6.18 -4.99 0.92
N SER A 154 -6.20 -4.11 1.92
CA SER A 154 -5.67 -2.75 1.78
C SER A 154 -5.18 -2.17 3.10
N VAL A 155 -4.83 -0.90 3.07
CA VAL A 155 -4.46 -0.08 4.23
C VAL A 155 -5.45 1.08 4.40
N ASP A 156 -5.28 1.84 5.47
CA ASP A 156 -6.05 3.01 5.88
C ASP A 156 -7.50 2.70 6.29
N ALA A 157 -7.77 2.85 7.59
CA ALA A 157 -9.07 2.60 8.21
C ALA A 157 -10.01 3.81 8.10
N GLN A 158 -10.23 4.32 6.88
CA GLN A 158 -11.21 5.37 6.62
C GLN A 158 -12.64 4.83 6.79
N GLU A 159 -13.59 5.68 7.14
CA GLU A 159 -14.97 5.28 7.46
C GLU A 159 -15.61 4.43 6.34
N ASP A 160 -15.49 4.87 5.08
CA ASP A 160 -16.05 4.15 3.93
C ASP A 160 -15.35 2.81 3.69
N ALA A 161 -14.03 2.73 3.93
CA ALA A 161 -13.28 1.49 3.81
C ALA A 161 -13.63 0.50 4.92
N LEU A 162 -13.79 0.97 6.16
CA LEU A 162 -14.29 0.16 7.28
C LEU A 162 -15.69 -0.39 7.01
N LYS A 163 -16.57 0.44 6.42
CA LYS A 163 -17.88 -0.01 5.98
C LYS A 163 -17.80 -1.08 4.89
N ALA A 164 -16.87 -0.91 3.93
CA ALA A 164 -16.65 -1.93 2.89
C ALA A 164 -16.18 -3.28 3.47
N VAL A 165 -15.42 -3.25 4.59
CA VAL A 165 -15.07 -4.48 5.33
C VAL A 165 -16.32 -5.08 5.99
N GLN A 166 -17.14 -4.28 6.66
CA GLN A 166 -18.39 -4.74 7.29
C GLN A 166 -19.36 -5.35 6.27
N ASP A 167 -19.41 -4.79 5.07
CA ASP A 167 -20.25 -5.25 3.96
C ASP A 167 -19.64 -6.45 3.21
N GLY A 168 -18.44 -6.91 3.57
CA GLY A 168 -17.73 -8.04 2.96
C GLY A 168 -17.12 -7.74 1.58
N ARG A 169 -17.03 -6.47 1.18
CA ARG A 169 -16.43 -6.05 -0.09
C ARG A 169 -14.90 -5.94 -0.03
N ILE A 170 -14.37 -5.73 1.15
CA ILE A 170 -12.93 -5.75 1.46
C ILE A 170 -12.71 -6.77 2.57
N VAL A 171 -11.67 -7.60 2.44
CA VAL A 171 -11.37 -8.67 3.40
C VAL A 171 -10.75 -8.13 4.67
N ALA A 172 -9.75 -7.26 4.53
CA ALA A 172 -9.02 -6.68 5.65
C ALA A 172 -8.38 -5.33 5.29
N LEU A 173 -8.26 -4.49 6.31
CA LEU A 173 -7.52 -3.23 6.26
C LEU A 173 -6.46 -3.23 7.36
N GLY A 174 -5.25 -2.81 6.99
CA GLY A 174 -4.20 -2.49 7.92
C GLY A 174 -4.18 -1.00 8.28
N ALA A 175 -3.89 -0.66 9.55
CA ALA A 175 -3.80 0.72 10.04
C ALA A 175 -2.72 0.86 11.12
#